data_4328464ef72f16b5b337dd3ec4b86f6a
#
_entry.id   4328464ef72f16b5b337dd3ec4b86f6a
#
_cell.length_a   1.000
_cell.length_b   1.000
_cell.length_c   1.000
_cell.angle_alpha   90.00
_cell.angle_beta   90.00
_cell.angle_gamma   90.00
#
_symmetry.space_group_name_H-M   'P 1'
#
loop_
_entity.id
_entity.type
_entity.pdbx_description
1 polymer ?
#
loop_
_entity_poly.entity_id
_entity_poly.type
_entity_poly.pdbx_seq_one_letter_code
_entity_poly.pdbx_strand_id
1 'polypeptide(L)'
;MRQLNQPGYHRHRRQPARLRAAVLVLCALLGGCITQSYQRGYMVPEGALDQIPLGASQEQVLIVLGTPSTVATISGEVFYYISQRTEQTSFLPQKEVDRRVIAVYFDKNRKVERLANYGIRDGKIFDYISRTTPSGGQEQNALSYLFKMFKFSS
;
A
#
# COMPACT_ATOMS: atom_id res chain seq x y z
N MET A 1 -0.96 -37.50 75.00
CA MET A 1 -1.07 -36.20 74.30
C MET A 1 -1.51 -36.43 72.84
N ARG A 2 -2.78 -36.10 72.53
CA ARG A 2 -3.41 -36.37 71.23
C ARG A 2 -3.42 -35.08 70.38
N GLN A 3 -2.64 -35.00 69.36
CA GLN A 3 -2.63 -33.90 68.39
C GLN A 3 -3.84 -34.06 67.46
N LEU A 4 -4.78 -33.09 67.47
CA LEU A 4 -5.93 -33.03 66.66
C LEU A 4 -5.49 -32.41 65.32
N ASN A 5 -5.48 -33.19 64.25
CA ASN A 5 -5.26 -32.74 62.87
C ASN A 5 -6.51 -32.04 62.37
N GLN A 6 -6.40 -30.74 62.11
CA GLN A 6 -7.48 -29.93 61.55
C GLN A 6 -7.44 -29.97 60.01
N PRO A 7 -8.48 -30.42 59.32
CA PRO A 7 -8.51 -30.37 57.87
C PRO A 7 -8.75 -28.92 57.40
N GLY A 8 -7.79 -28.39 56.65
CA GLY A 8 -7.88 -27.09 56.01
C GLY A 8 -9.05 -27.01 55.04
N TYR A 9 -10.04 -26.21 55.39
CA TYR A 9 -11.24 -25.96 54.57
C TYR A 9 -10.90 -25.00 53.45
N HIS A 10 -10.49 -25.49 52.27
CA HIS A 10 -10.34 -24.69 51.08
C HIS A 10 -11.71 -24.26 50.56
N ARG A 11 -12.15 -23.09 50.96
CA ARG A 11 -13.37 -22.43 50.49
C ARG A 11 -13.13 -21.97 49.04
N HIS A 12 -13.42 -22.83 48.05
CA HIS A 12 -13.54 -22.42 46.68
C HIS A 12 -14.68 -21.37 46.56
N ARG A 13 -14.31 -20.11 46.56
CA ARG A 13 -15.22 -19.02 46.26
C ARG A 13 -15.75 -19.22 44.82
N ARG A 14 -16.93 -19.84 44.71
CA ARG A 14 -17.66 -19.89 43.43
C ARG A 14 -18.00 -18.47 43.04
N GLN A 15 -17.22 -17.91 42.12
CA GLN A 15 -17.54 -16.62 41.56
C GLN A 15 -18.92 -16.68 40.90
N PRO A 16 -19.82 -15.72 41.21
CA PRO A 16 -21.19 -15.76 40.73
C PRO A 16 -21.19 -15.79 39.22
N ALA A 17 -22.02 -16.62 38.60
CA ALA A 17 -22.12 -16.82 37.15
C ALA A 17 -22.29 -15.47 36.37
N ARG A 18 -22.91 -14.49 37.06
CA ARG A 18 -23.09 -13.12 36.55
C ARG A 18 -21.76 -12.38 36.36
N LEU A 19 -20.76 -12.57 37.22
CA LEU A 19 -19.46 -11.93 37.10
C LEU A 19 -18.67 -12.54 35.91
N ARG A 20 -18.75 -13.84 35.71
CA ARG A 20 -18.13 -14.52 34.56
C ARG A 20 -18.78 -14.09 33.24
N ALA A 21 -20.10 -13.97 33.21
CA ALA A 21 -20.83 -13.46 32.06
C ALA A 21 -20.45 -12.01 31.75
N ALA A 22 -20.34 -11.15 32.76
CA ALA A 22 -19.91 -9.75 32.58
C ALA A 22 -18.48 -9.64 32.02
N VAL A 23 -17.54 -10.48 32.49
CA VAL A 23 -16.17 -10.51 31.98
C VAL A 23 -16.12 -10.99 30.53
N LEU A 24 -16.90 -12.02 30.14
CA LEU A 24 -16.98 -12.49 28.78
C LEU A 24 -17.56 -11.44 27.82
N VAL A 25 -18.59 -10.72 28.23
CA VAL A 25 -19.17 -9.62 27.46
C VAL A 25 -18.17 -8.48 27.33
N LEU A 26 -17.45 -8.12 28.37
CA LEU A 26 -16.41 -7.10 28.33
C LEU A 26 -15.26 -7.47 27.41
N CYS A 27 -14.79 -8.73 27.41
CA CYS A 27 -13.78 -9.23 26.49
C CYS A 27 -14.26 -9.23 25.03
N ALA A 28 -15.52 -9.52 24.77
CA ALA A 28 -16.11 -9.47 23.43
C ALA A 28 -16.20 -8.02 22.90
N LEU A 29 -16.41 -7.03 23.77
CA LEU A 29 -16.46 -5.61 23.42
C LEU A 29 -15.06 -5.00 23.17
N LEU A 30 -13.98 -5.61 23.71
CA LEU A 30 -12.59 -5.21 23.51
C LEU A 30 -11.95 -5.81 22.25
N GLY A 31 -12.69 -6.62 21.48
CA GLY A 31 -12.27 -7.13 20.16
C GLY A 31 -12.10 -5.97 19.18
N GLY A 32 -10.94 -5.28 19.26
CA GLY A 32 -10.61 -4.11 18.46
C GLY A 32 -10.69 -4.40 16.97
N CYS A 33 -11.15 -3.43 16.19
CA CYS A 33 -11.13 -3.45 14.73
C CYS A 33 -9.70 -3.59 14.24
N ILE A 34 -9.32 -4.76 13.71
CA ILE A 34 -8.02 -4.99 13.10
C ILE A 34 -8.09 -4.42 11.68
N THR A 35 -7.27 -3.41 11.39
CA THR A 35 -7.06 -2.90 10.04
C THR A 35 -5.85 -3.59 9.44
N GLN A 36 -6.03 -4.24 8.29
CA GLN A 36 -4.97 -4.88 7.53
C GLN A 36 -4.67 -4.05 6.29
N SER A 37 -3.38 -3.80 6.04
CA SER A 37 -2.91 -3.10 4.84
C SER A 37 -2.30 -4.11 3.87
N TYR A 38 -2.76 -4.08 2.63
CA TYR A 38 -2.25 -4.92 1.56
C TYR A 38 -1.63 -4.05 0.47
N GLN A 39 -0.39 -4.38 0.10
CA GLN A 39 0.28 -3.74 -1.02
C GLN A 39 0.24 -4.68 -2.22
N ARG A 40 -0.19 -4.19 -3.37
CA ARG A 40 -0.27 -4.92 -4.64
C ARG A 40 0.49 -4.18 -5.73
N GLY A 41 0.97 -4.94 -6.73
CA GLY A 41 1.74 -4.40 -7.84
C GLY A 41 3.20 -4.20 -7.51
N TYR A 42 3.84 -3.23 -8.16
CA TYR A 42 5.25 -2.97 -8.03
C TYR A 42 5.61 -2.34 -6.67
N MET A 43 6.58 -2.91 -5.99
CA MET A 43 7.13 -2.31 -4.76
C MET A 43 8.41 -1.57 -5.11
N VAL A 44 8.38 -0.24 -4.99
CA VAL A 44 9.56 0.60 -5.23
C VAL A 44 10.54 0.41 -4.08
N PRO A 45 11.78 -0.03 -4.32
CA PRO A 45 12.80 -0.03 -3.28
C PRO A 45 13.08 1.40 -2.80
N GLU A 46 13.31 1.55 -1.51
CA GLU A 46 13.62 2.85 -0.93
C GLU A 46 14.89 3.43 -1.55
N GLY A 47 14.85 4.69 -1.98
CA GLY A 47 15.99 5.34 -2.66
C GLY A 47 16.30 4.83 -4.08
N ALA A 48 15.47 3.95 -4.66
CA ALA A 48 15.74 3.41 -5.99
C ALA A 48 15.71 4.49 -7.08
N LEU A 49 14.82 5.48 -6.96
CA LEU A 49 14.73 6.57 -7.94
C LEU A 49 15.95 7.48 -7.92
N ASP A 50 16.59 7.64 -6.76
CA ASP A 50 17.79 8.44 -6.62
C ASP A 50 19.03 7.80 -7.29
N GLN A 51 18.95 6.48 -7.54
CA GLN A 51 20.01 5.73 -8.23
C GLN A 51 19.89 5.81 -9.76
N ILE A 52 18.87 6.45 -10.28
CA ILE A 52 18.63 6.60 -11.72
C ILE A 52 18.86 8.06 -12.12
N PRO A 53 20.08 8.41 -12.53
CA PRO A 53 20.35 9.76 -13.03
C PRO A 53 19.70 9.97 -14.40
N LEU A 54 19.45 11.23 -14.75
CA LEU A 54 19.10 11.59 -16.12
C LEU A 54 20.22 11.14 -17.06
N GLY A 55 19.88 10.61 -18.22
CA GLY A 55 20.81 10.02 -19.18
C GLY A 55 21.17 8.56 -18.89
N ALA A 56 20.67 7.94 -17.83
CA ALA A 56 20.83 6.50 -17.59
C ALA A 56 20.25 5.67 -18.73
N SER A 57 20.82 4.49 -19.01
CA SER A 57 20.27 3.60 -20.05
C SER A 57 19.06 2.82 -19.57
N GLN A 58 18.26 2.28 -20.49
CA GLN A 58 17.14 1.39 -20.15
C GLN A 58 17.59 0.18 -19.34
N GLU A 59 18.74 -0.41 -19.67
CA GLU A 59 19.30 -1.55 -18.96
C GLU A 59 19.61 -1.19 -17.51
N GLN A 60 20.15 0.00 -17.27
CA GLN A 60 20.41 0.48 -15.91
C GLN A 60 19.10 0.66 -15.13
N VAL A 61 18.05 1.19 -15.75
CA VAL A 61 16.72 1.30 -15.16
C VAL A 61 16.16 -0.07 -14.82
N LEU A 62 16.29 -1.06 -15.73
CA LEU A 62 15.84 -2.43 -15.49
C LEU A 62 16.61 -3.13 -14.37
N ILE A 63 17.91 -2.81 -14.19
CA ILE A 63 18.70 -3.36 -13.07
C ILE A 63 18.21 -2.79 -11.74
N VAL A 64 17.92 -1.49 -11.67
CA VAL A 64 17.52 -0.80 -10.43
C VAL A 64 16.05 -1.04 -10.09
N LEU A 65 15.14 -0.87 -11.05
CA LEU A 65 13.70 -0.98 -10.85
C LEU A 65 13.12 -2.33 -11.26
N GLY A 66 13.87 -3.18 -11.97
CA GLY A 66 13.34 -4.44 -12.50
C GLY A 66 12.37 -4.23 -13.67
N THR A 67 11.54 -5.26 -13.93
CA THR A 67 10.59 -5.25 -15.04
C THR A 67 9.45 -4.26 -14.79
N PRO A 68 9.14 -3.35 -15.74
CA PRO A 68 8.01 -2.44 -15.62
C PRO A 68 6.67 -3.17 -15.65
N SER A 69 5.66 -2.59 -15.01
CA SER A 69 4.28 -3.10 -15.05
C SER A 69 3.68 -3.01 -16.44
N THR A 70 4.02 -1.97 -17.19
CA THR A 70 3.64 -1.78 -18.60
C THR A 70 4.59 -0.81 -19.29
N VAL A 71 4.64 -0.90 -20.59
CA VAL A 71 5.43 -0.03 -21.47
C VAL A 71 4.48 0.66 -22.45
N ALA A 72 4.66 1.96 -22.66
CA ALA A 72 3.92 2.72 -23.67
C ALA A 72 4.87 3.53 -24.55
N THR A 73 4.42 3.85 -25.76
CA THR A 73 5.10 4.75 -26.68
C THR A 73 4.17 5.94 -26.93
N ILE A 74 4.52 7.09 -26.38
CA ILE A 74 3.72 8.33 -26.53
C ILE A 74 4.50 9.33 -27.39
N SER A 75 5.60 9.88 -26.86
CA SER A 75 6.55 10.72 -27.59
C SER A 75 7.96 10.12 -27.58
N GLY A 76 8.10 8.96 -27.04
CA GLY A 76 9.25 8.11 -26.80
C GLY A 76 8.77 6.91 -26.02
N GLU A 77 9.68 6.02 -25.64
CA GLU A 77 9.35 4.87 -24.80
C GLU A 77 9.20 5.30 -23.34
N VAL A 78 8.17 4.78 -22.68
CA VAL A 78 7.90 5.08 -21.26
C VAL A 78 7.68 3.79 -20.49
N PHE A 79 8.45 3.58 -19.42
CA PHE A 79 8.26 2.47 -18.48
C PHE A 79 7.39 2.92 -17.33
N TYR A 80 6.29 2.21 -17.08
CA TYR A 80 5.40 2.47 -15.96
C TYR A 80 5.53 1.38 -14.91
N TYR A 81 5.75 1.80 -13.66
CA TYR A 81 5.77 0.95 -12.48
C TYR A 81 4.59 1.34 -11.59
N ILE A 82 3.64 0.43 -11.42
CA ILE A 82 2.35 0.73 -10.80
C ILE A 82 2.25 0.02 -9.47
N SER A 83 2.03 0.77 -8.41
CA SER A 83 1.79 0.26 -7.05
C SER A 83 0.42 0.71 -6.54
N GLN A 84 -0.20 -0.15 -5.73
CA GLN A 84 -1.49 0.11 -5.10
C GLN A 84 -1.46 -0.39 -3.66
N ARG A 85 -1.93 0.44 -2.74
CA ARG A 85 -2.14 0.06 -1.35
C ARG A 85 -3.62 0.08 -1.03
N THR A 86 -4.10 -1.03 -0.49
CA THR A 86 -5.47 -1.18 -0.02
C THR A 86 -5.48 -1.44 1.49
N GLU A 87 -6.47 -0.94 2.18
CA GLU A 87 -6.71 -1.20 3.59
C GLU A 87 -8.06 -1.90 3.75
N GLN A 88 -8.08 -2.90 4.63
CA GLN A 88 -9.29 -3.60 5.02
C GLN A 88 -9.45 -3.52 6.54
N THR A 89 -10.55 -2.96 6.98
CA THR A 89 -10.90 -2.89 8.40
C THR A 89 -11.90 -4.00 8.71
N SER A 90 -11.43 -5.02 9.45
CA SER A 90 -12.27 -6.17 9.88
C SER A 90 -13.02 -6.80 8.69
N PHE A 91 -14.35 -6.84 8.73
CA PHE A 91 -15.22 -7.45 7.71
C PHE A 91 -15.67 -6.45 6.62
N LEU A 92 -15.20 -5.20 6.66
CA LEU A 92 -15.55 -4.19 5.67
C LEU A 92 -14.86 -4.46 4.32
N PRO A 93 -15.42 -3.98 3.20
CA PRO A 93 -14.78 -4.06 1.90
C PRO A 93 -13.40 -3.41 1.90
N GLN A 94 -12.49 -3.95 1.12
CA GLN A 94 -11.17 -3.35 0.92
C GLN A 94 -11.34 -1.96 0.32
N LYS A 95 -10.64 -0.98 0.90
CA LYS A 95 -10.60 0.39 0.41
C LYS A 95 -9.21 0.69 -0.12
N GLU A 96 -9.13 1.18 -1.36
CA GLU A 96 -7.89 1.72 -1.89
C GLU A 96 -7.55 3.03 -1.18
N VAL A 97 -6.35 3.09 -0.60
CA VAL A 97 -5.89 4.26 0.16
C VAL A 97 -4.78 5.02 -0.55
N ASP A 98 -4.00 4.34 -1.39
CA ASP A 98 -2.94 4.98 -2.16
C ASP A 98 -2.68 4.23 -3.47
N ARG A 99 -2.43 4.97 -4.53
CA ARG A 99 -1.98 4.47 -5.82
C ARG A 99 -0.88 5.36 -6.35
N ARG A 100 0.22 4.72 -6.76
CA ARG A 100 1.38 5.41 -7.32
C ARG A 100 1.72 4.83 -8.68
N VAL A 101 2.09 5.70 -9.59
CA VAL A 101 2.58 5.36 -10.92
C VAL A 101 3.92 6.06 -11.12
N ILE A 102 5.00 5.30 -11.08
CA ILE A 102 6.32 5.81 -11.49
C ILE A 102 6.42 5.67 -13.00
N ALA A 103 6.76 6.75 -13.67
CA ALA A 103 7.00 6.79 -15.10
C ALA A 103 8.45 7.19 -15.37
N VAL A 104 9.13 6.37 -16.15
CA VAL A 104 10.49 6.64 -16.65
C VAL A 104 10.37 6.88 -18.13
N TYR A 105 10.63 8.12 -18.55
CA TYR A 105 10.57 8.57 -19.93
C TYR A 105 11.94 8.47 -20.57
N PHE A 106 12.01 7.90 -21.76
CA PHE A 106 13.24 7.73 -22.51
C PHE A 106 13.22 8.59 -23.76
N ASP A 107 14.40 9.12 -24.10
CA ASP A 107 14.65 9.80 -25.37
C ASP A 107 14.78 8.79 -26.52
N LYS A 108 15.03 9.31 -27.73
CA LYS A 108 15.25 8.50 -28.96
C LYS A 108 16.49 7.59 -28.87
N ASN A 109 17.42 7.89 -27.97
CA ASN A 109 18.64 7.12 -27.75
C ASN A 109 18.49 6.12 -26.60
N ARG A 110 17.25 5.91 -26.09
CA ARG A 110 16.93 5.05 -24.95
C ARG A 110 17.63 5.47 -23.66
N LYS A 111 17.81 6.78 -23.48
CA LYS A 111 18.35 7.39 -22.27
C LYS A 111 17.22 8.04 -21.48
N VAL A 112 17.31 7.95 -20.15
CA VAL A 112 16.33 8.59 -19.25
C VAL A 112 16.32 10.10 -19.48
N GLU A 113 15.23 10.61 -20.00
CA GLU A 113 14.98 12.03 -20.19
C GLU A 113 14.30 12.65 -18.98
N ARG A 114 13.36 11.92 -18.39
CA ARG A 114 12.57 12.39 -17.24
C ARG A 114 12.09 11.25 -16.37
N LEU A 115 12.03 11.50 -15.08
CA LEU A 115 11.36 10.66 -14.09
C LEU A 115 10.14 11.40 -13.54
N ALA A 116 9.07 10.66 -13.31
CA ALA A 116 7.87 11.19 -12.67
C ALA A 116 7.30 10.17 -11.67
N ASN A 117 6.70 10.66 -10.60
CA ASN A 117 6.03 9.83 -9.60
C ASN A 117 4.62 10.36 -9.40
N TYR A 118 3.68 9.79 -10.11
CA TYR A 118 2.29 10.22 -10.10
C TYR A 118 1.48 9.55 -9.00
N GLY A 119 0.62 10.32 -8.38
CA GLY A 119 -0.42 9.85 -7.47
C GLY A 119 -1.66 10.72 -7.58
N ILE A 120 -2.67 10.42 -6.78
CA ILE A 120 -3.88 11.24 -6.71
C ILE A 120 -3.78 12.18 -5.51
N ARG A 121 -3.96 13.47 -5.76
CA ARG A 121 -4.07 14.50 -4.76
C ARG A 121 -5.26 15.40 -5.07
N ASP A 122 -6.18 15.55 -4.13
CA ASP A 122 -7.40 16.34 -4.30
C ASP A 122 -8.21 15.95 -5.55
N GLY A 123 -8.27 14.63 -5.85
CA GLY A 123 -8.97 14.08 -7.01
C GLY A 123 -8.28 14.31 -8.36
N LYS A 124 -7.07 14.88 -8.37
CA LYS A 124 -6.28 15.17 -9.60
C LYS A 124 -4.98 14.38 -9.57
N ILE A 125 -4.49 14.05 -10.78
CA ILE A 125 -3.17 13.45 -10.94
C ILE A 125 -2.12 14.50 -10.62
N PHE A 126 -1.21 14.16 -9.71
CA PHE A 126 -0.15 15.04 -9.24
C PHE A 126 1.20 14.31 -9.34
N ASP A 127 2.21 14.99 -9.91
CA ASP A 127 3.58 14.47 -9.96
C ASP A 127 4.35 14.93 -8.71
N TYR A 128 4.74 13.97 -7.88
CA TYR A 128 5.46 14.23 -6.63
C TYR A 128 6.92 14.62 -6.82
N ILE A 129 7.52 14.34 -8.00
CA ILE A 129 8.89 14.76 -8.32
C ILE A 129 8.88 16.22 -8.77
N SER A 130 8.15 16.55 -9.82
CA SER A 130 8.07 17.92 -10.34
C SER A 130 7.15 18.84 -9.51
N ARG A 131 6.33 18.27 -8.62
CA ARG A 131 5.31 18.96 -7.81
C ARG A 131 4.30 19.73 -8.66
N THR A 132 3.97 19.19 -9.81
CA THR A 132 3.03 19.77 -10.76
C THR A 132 1.93 18.79 -11.13
N THR A 133 0.86 19.30 -11.74
CA THR A 133 -0.17 18.49 -12.38
C THR A 133 0.18 18.40 -13.88
N PRO A 134 0.20 17.18 -14.47
CA PRO A 134 0.45 17.02 -15.90
C PRO A 134 -0.53 17.85 -16.74
N SER A 135 -0.01 18.64 -17.66
CA SER A 135 -0.81 19.54 -18.50
C SER A 135 -0.97 19.06 -19.95
N GLY A 136 -0.21 18.05 -20.36
CA GLY A 136 -0.23 17.51 -21.72
C GLY A 136 -1.41 16.55 -21.95
N GLY A 137 -2.25 16.83 -22.94
CA GLY A 137 -3.48 16.04 -23.19
C GLY A 137 -3.24 14.55 -23.37
N GLN A 138 -2.22 14.12 -24.14
CA GLN A 138 -1.93 12.69 -24.36
C GLN A 138 -1.40 12.00 -23.10
N GLU A 139 -0.48 12.64 -22.40
CA GLU A 139 0.08 12.12 -21.14
C GLU A 139 -1.01 12.02 -20.06
N GLN A 140 -1.83 13.05 -19.91
CA GLN A 140 -2.93 13.06 -18.95
C GLN A 140 -3.97 11.98 -19.26
N ASN A 141 -4.28 11.74 -20.54
CA ASN A 141 -5.20 10.68 -20.95
C ASN A 141 -4.62 9.29 -20.66
N ALA A 142 -3.34 9.04 -20.97
CA ALA A 142 -2.67 7.78 -20.67
C ALA A 142 -2.64 7.50 -19.18
N LEU A 143 -2.26 8.49 -18.36
CA LEU A 143 -2.25 8.36 -16.92
C LEU A 143 -3.66 8.16 -16.36
N SER A 144 -4.65 8.91 -16.83
CA SER A 144 -6.05 8.75 -16.43
C SER A 144 -6.57 7.35 -16.74
N TYR A 145 -6.20 6.79 -17.89
CA TYR A 145 -6.53 5.42 -18.29
C TYR A 145 -5.87 4.40 -17.34
N LEU A 146 -4.58 4.55 -17.04
CA LEU A 146 -3.87 3.70 -16.09
C LEU A 146 -4.51 3.75 -14.70
N PHE A 147 -4.83 4.94 -14.20
CA PHE A 147 -5.50 5.09 -12.91
C PHE A 147 -6.92 4.49 -12.89
N LYS A 148 -7.63 4.50 -14.02
CA LYS A 148 -8.97 3.90 -14.14
C LYS A 148 -8.93 2.39 -14.29
N MET A 149 -8.01 1.84 -15.10
CA MET A 149 -7.91 0.40 -15.38
C MET A 149 -7.78 -0.41 -14.09
N PHE A 150 -7.00 0.06 -13.14
CA PHE A 150 -6.79 -0.64 -11.87
C PHE A 150 -7.93 -0.47 -10.86
N LYS A 151 -8.86 0.47 -11.10
CA LYS A 151 -10.04 0.67 -10.24
C LYS A 151 -11.09 -0.44 -10.43
N PHE A 152 -11.15 -1.06 -11.61
CA PHE A 152 -12.11 -2.12 -11.91
C PHE A 152 -11.67 -3.53 -11.47
N SER A 153 -10.46 -3.67 -10.92
CA SER A 153 -9.91 -4.95 -10.47
C SER A 153 -10.11 -5.21 -8.97
N SER A 154 -11.04 -4.51 -8.33
CA SER A 154 -11.36 -4.66 -6.91
C SER A 154 -12.73 -5.26 -6.72
#